data_f8b55adeb5601df67c2c912aa623dbaf
#
_entry.id   f8b55adeb5601df67c2c912aa623dbaf
#
_cell.length_a   1.000
_cell.length_b   1.000
_cell.length_c   1.000
_cell.angle_alpha   90.00
_cell.angle_beta   90.00
_cell.angle_gamma   90.00
#
_symmetry.space_group_name_H-M   'P 1'
#
loop_
_entity.id
_entity.type
_entity.pdbx_description
1 polymer ?
#
loop_
_entity_poly.entity_id
_entity_poly.type
_entity_poly.pdbx_seq_one_letter_code
_entity_poly.pdbx_strand_id
1 'polypeptide(L)'
;MKTVFAFSGAVLFYFFTLIFADFSIAAGVYKYKDKNGVWHFTDTPTEMTDSAEETRTDNAKIKQEIKDLEKQLTEKLPPQNRIEQARNATVSIKTELSNGSGFFINNNGYIITNKHVIHGMESELEKGEAAFDKMKEYLDEMEQYLEEEEAWLEKEREWLSDAKDELNEVSRLVKSNEKRLSVREANYYNAYASQYNARKANFIRRQAYYKHKEAEYLEKEKYYDKHYKKFSKLAYKKSSQKGFKIILADRTEFIAEKVAISDQYDLALLRIRGYKTPFIKPAKIQEIALGDPLYAIGNPLSFNHSVTSGIFSGRRDNMIQTNAQVSPGNSGGPLINKNGRAVGINTKKIVHQSVEGLSFAISIDVALKEFNSYLGEQ
;
A
#
# COMPACT_ATOMS: atom_id res chain seq x y z
N MET A 1 43.16 -28.85 4.95
CA MET A 1 43.43 -27.53 5.53
C MET A 1 42.40 -26.56 4.98
N LYS A 2 41.24 -26.48 5.61
CA LYS A 2 40.20 -25.48 5.29
C LYS A 2 39.71 -24.91 6.61
N THR A 3 39.85 -23.63 6.72
CA THR A 3 39.63 -22.80 7.90
C THR A 3 38.11 -22.63 8.13
N VAL A 4 37.63 -23.10 9.26
CA VAL A 4 36.27 -22.87 9.75
C VAL A 4 36.24 -21.49 10.40
N PHE A 5 35.44 -20.56 9.91
CA PHE A 5 35.10 -19.32 10.58
C PHE A 5 33.81 -19.52 11.36
N ALA A 6 33.93 -19.62 12.67
CA ALA A 6 32.79 -19.55 13.58
C ALA A 6 32.48 -18.07 13.85
N PHE A 7 31.29 -17.60 13.50
CA PHE A 7 30.78 -16.30 13.95
C PHE A 7 29.90 -16.52 15.18
N SER A 8 30.44 -16.11 16.33
CA SER A 8 29.69 -15.98 17.58
C SER A 8 28.97 -14.65 17.60
N GLY A 9 27.64 -14.67 17.47
CA GLY A 9 26.78 -13.50 17.64
C GLY A 9 26.34 -13.34 19.09
N ALA A 10 26.95 -12.40 19.82
CA ALA A 10 26.46 -11.97 21.12
C ALA A 10 25.32 -10.98 20.93
N VAL A 11 24.08 -11.38 21.29
CA VAL A 11 22.90 -10.50 21.35
C VAL A 11 22.96 -9.70 22.65
N LEU A 12 23.20 -8.41 22.54
CA LEU A 12 23.13 -7.46 23.66
C LEU A 12 21.69 -6.95 23.77
N PHE A 13 20.94 -7.38 24.77
CA PHE A 13 19.66 -6.80 25.15
C PHE A 13 19.89 -5.47 25.87
N TYR A 14 19.51 -4.36 25.27
CA TYR A 14 19.34 -3.09 25.97
C TYR A 14 17.87 -2.88 26.30
N PHE A 15 17.57 -2.98 27.61
CA PHE A 15 16.32 -2.51 28.19
C PHE A 15 16.34 -0.97 28.21
N PHE A 16 15.47 -0.34 27.42
CA PHE A 16 15.18 1.09 27.57
C PHE A 16 13.82 1.23 28.26
N THR A 17 13.85 1.58 29.52
CA THR A 17 12.67 2.04 30.26
C THR A 17 12.28 3.41 29.78
N LEU A 18 11.15 3.51 29.07
CA LEU A 18 10.52 4.77 28.71
C LEU A 18 9.80 5.33 29.94
N ILE A 19 10.35 6.40 30.51
CA ILE A 19 9.67 7.28 31.44
C ILE A 19 8.76 8.17 30.59
N PHE A 20 7.43 8.04 30.79
CA PHE A 20 6.45 8.98 30.28
C PHE A 20 6.60 10.29 31.06
N ALA A 21 7.07 11.34 30.39
CA ALA A 21 6.93 12.71 30.83
C ALA A 21 5.94 13.40 29.90
N ASP A 22 4.83 13.83 30.47
CA ASP A 22 3.88 14.76 29.86
C ASP A 22 4.62 16.02 29.40
N PHE A 23 4.62 16.30 28.09
CA PHE A 23 5.02 17.59 27.55
C PHE A 23 3.81 18.29 26.92
N SER A 24 3.01 18.92 27.76
CA SER A 24 2.41 20.21 27.43
C SER A 24 3.49 21.27 27.57
N ILE A 25 3.70 22.07 26.50
CA ILE A 25 3.94 23.53 26.55
C ILE A 25 4.58 23.91 25.21
N ALA A 26 3.95 24.81 24.51
CA ALA A 26 4.56 25.58 23.43
C ALA A 26 5.64 26.48 24.04
N ALA A 27 6.89 26.01 24.08
CA ALA A 27 8.04 26.82 24.45
C ALA A 27 8.40 27.70 23.23
N GLY A 28 8.21 29.01 23.36
CA GLY A 28 8.73 29.99 22.41
C GLY A 28 10.25 29.98 22.48
N VAL A 29 10.94 29.85 21.34
CA VAL A 29 12.39 30.02 21.26
C VAL A 29 12.69 31.52 21.15
N TYR A 30 13.45 32.05 22.10
CA TYR A 30 13.88 33.43 22.11
C TYR A 30 15.23 33.57 21.39
N LYS A 31 15.37 34.63 20.59
CA LYS A 31 16.58 34.91 19.82
C LYS A 31 17.12 36.27 20.26
N TYR A 32 18.38 36.33 20.69
CA TYR A 32 19.07 37.57 21.01
C TYR A 32 20.48 37.59 20.47
N LYS A 33 21.06 38.81 20.40
CA LYS A 33 22.41 39.03 19.91
C LYS A 33 23.27 39.49 21.07
N ASP A 34 24.39 38.85 21.33
CA ASP A 34 25.32 39.24 22.39
C ASP A 34 26.14 40.51 22.03
N LYS A 35 26.93 41.00 22.99
CA LYS A 35 27.77 42.20 22.84
C LYS A 35 28.85 42.06 21.74
N ASN A 36 29.12 40.84 21.30
CA ASN A 36 30.10 40.52 20.25
C ASN A 36 29.40 40.31 18.88
N GLY A 37 28.10 40.49 18.82
CA GLY A 37 27.31 40.35 17.57
C GLY A 37 26.92 38.94 17.21
N VAL A 38 27.10 37.94 18.10
CA VAL A 38 26.75 36.55 17.89
C VAL A 38 25.27 36.32 18.26
N TRP A 39 24.54 35.56 17.40
CA TRP A 39 23.16 35.21 17.66
C TRP A 39 23.05 34.01 18.59
N HIS A 40 22.26 34.16 19.65
CA HIS A 40 21.90 33.11 20.59
C HIS A 40 20.39 32.77 20.50
N PHE A 41 20.06 31.50 20.79
CA PHE A 41 18.67 31.02 20.87
C PHE A 41 18.51 30.33 22.23
N THR A 42 17.47 30.70 22.98
CA THR A 42 17.17 30.11 24.30
C THR A 42 15.67 29.88 24.43
N ASP A 43 15.29 28.89 25.19
CA ASP A 43 13.91 28.60 25.60
C ASP A 43 13.56 29.23 26.95
N THR A 44 14.54 29.85 27.63
CA THR A 44 14.38 30.50 28.93
C THR A 44 14.61 32.01 28.87
N PRO A 45 13.60 32.86 29.22
CA PRO A 45 13.72 34.33 29.15
C PRO A 45 14.63 34.95 30.23
N THR A 46 15.11 34.17 31.19
CA THR A 46 15.94 34.65 32.34
C THR A 46 17.41 34.91 31.99
N GLU A 47 17.88 34.58 30.82
CA GLU A 47 19.27 34.77 30.39
C GLU A 47 19.51 36.06 29.60
N MET A 48 18.47 36.91 29.46
CA MET A 48 18.60 38.21 28.78
C MET A 48 19.20 39.29 29.70
N THR A 49 20.39 39.75 29.37
CA THR A 49 20.97 40.95 30.01
C THR A 49 20.34 42.21 29.44
N ASP A 50 20.25 43.30 30.26
CA ASP A 50 19.54 44.59 30.07
C ASP A 50 19.81 45.40 28.77
N SER A 51 20.35 44.82 27.73
CA SER A 51 20.62 45.47 26.46
C SER A 51 20.06 44.76 25.23
N ALA A 52 19.13 43.80 25.41
CA ALA A 52 18.46 43.14 24.32
C ALA A 52 17.20 43.91 23.92
N GLU A 53 17.20 44.51 22.74
CA GLU A 53 15.98 45.00 22.12
C GLU A 53 15.04 43.82 21.96
N GLU A 54 13.91 43.86 22.66
CA GLU A 54 12.81 42.88 22.59
C GLU A 54 12.20 42.92 21.19
N THR A 55 12.80 42.22 20.24
CA THR A 55 12.11 41.96 19.00
C THR A 55 11.09 40.86 19.32
N ARG A 56 9.97 41.25 19.93
CA ARG A 56 8.75 40.45 19.86
C ARG A 56 8.50 40.19 18.39
N THR A 57 8.88 39.03 17.92
CA THR A 57 8.30 38.51 16.69
C THR A 57 6.82 38.37 16.99
N ASP A 58 6.08 39.41 16.60
CA ASP A 58 4.63 39.41 16.59
C ASP A 58 4.17 38.16 15.83
N ASN A 59 3.86 37.08 16.57
CA ASN A 59 3.12 35.94 16.07
C ASN A 59 1.71 36.33 15.60
N ALA A 60 1.38 37.62 15.68
CA ALA A 60 0.11 38.22 15.26
C ALA A 60 0.11 38.71 13.80
N LYS A 61 1.21 38.60 13.04
CA LYS A 61 1.26 39.14 11.66
C LYS A 61 1.79 38.24 10.56
N ILE A 62 1.95 36.95 10.78
CA ILE A 62 1.82 36.03 9.66
C ILE A 62 0.35 35.65 9.56
N LYS A 63 -0.50 36.59 9.22
CA LYS A 63 -1.69 36.29 8.42
C LYS A 63 -1.16 35.76 7.10
N GLN A 64 -0.91 34.46 7.06
CA GLN A 64 -0.70 33.75 5.81
C GLN A 64 -1.91 34.11 4.95
N GLU A 65 -1.68 34.89 3.90
CA GLU A 65 -2.74 35.33 3.00
C GLU A 65 -3.41 34.09 2.46
N ILE A 66 -4.61 33.80 2.98
CA ILE A 66 -5.34 32.58 2.62
C ILE A 66 -5.64 32.69 1.14
N LYS A 67 -4.97 31.88 0.33
CA LYS A 67 -5.18 31.85 -1.12
C LYS A 67 -6.60 31.40 -1.43
N ASP A 68 -7.34 32.20 -2.18
CA ASP A 68 -8.74 31.94 -2.56
C ASP A 68 -8.77 31.11 -3.85
N LEU A 69 -8.87 29.78 -3.70
CA LEU A 69 -8.99 28.85 -4.82
C LEU A 69 -10.36 28.90 -5.51
N GLU A 70 -11.40 29.33 -4.78
CA GLU A 70 -12.73 29.52 -5.35
C GLU A 70 -12.68 30.62 -6.42
N LYS A 71 -12.05 31.77 -6.08
CA LYS A 71 -11.85 32.88 -6.99
C LYS A 71 -10.98 32.44 -8.17
N GLN A 72 -9.84 31.80 -7.93
CA GLN A 72 -8.92 31.32 -8.95
C GLN A 72 -9.62 30.41 -9.97
N LEU A 73 -10.39 29.43 -9.49
CA LEU A 73 -11.09 28.49 -10.35
C LEU A 73 -12.24 29.16 -11.13
N THR A 74 -12.94 30.10 -10.51
CA THR A 74 -14.01 30.85 -11.17
C THR A 74 -13.47 31.73 -12.29
N GLU A 75 -12.30 32.36 -12.11
CA GLU A 75 -11.63 33.16 -13.13
C GLU A 75 -11.11 32.35 -14.30
N LYS A 76 -10.48 31.18 -14.01
CA LYS A 76 -9.92 30.30 -15.05
C LYS A 76 -10.98 29.46 -15.76
N LEU A 77 -12.01 29.03 -15.05
CA LEU A 77 -13.05 28.12 -15.49
C LEU A 77 -14.43 28.70 -15.10
N PRO A 78 -14.88 29.81 -15.69
CA PRO A 78 -16.14 30.46 -15.32
C PRO A 78 -17.31 29.50 -15.53
N PRO A 79 -18.05 29.14 -14.45
CA PRO A 79 -19.15 28.19 -14.56
C PRO A 79 -20.38 28.84 -15.15
N GLN A 80 -20.99 28.23 -16.19
CA GLN A 80 -22.20 28.70 -16.82
C GLN A 80 -23.49 28.28 -16.08
N ASN A 81 -23.39 27.29 -15.22
CA ASN A 81 -24.52 26.76 -14.48
C ASN A 81 -24.06 26.08 -13.13
N ARG A 82 -25.04 25.63 -12.33
CA ARG A 82 -24.79 25.03 -11.05
C ARG A 82 -24.02 23.69 -11.11
N ILE A 83 -24.15 22.95 -12.20
CA ILE A 83 -23.44 21.69 -12.41
C ILE A 83 -21.95 21.95 -12.64
N GLU A 84 -21.62 22.97 -13.46
CA GLU A 84 -20.23 23.37 -13.69
C GLU A 84 -19.60 23.99 -12.44
N GLN A 85 -20.39 24.71 -11.63
CA GLN A 85 -19.92 25.20 -10.33
C GLN A 85 -19.54 24.01 -9.42
N ALA A 86 -20.36 22.96 -9.37
CA ALA A 86 -20.06 21.74 -8.61
C ALA A 86 -18.86 20.97 -9.18
N ARG A 87 -18.69 20.94 -10.52
CA ARG A 87 -17.50 20.40 -11.17
C ARG A 87 -16.22 21.11 -10.69
N ASN A 88 -16.23 22.44 -10.55
CA ASN A 88 -15.06 23.19 -10.08
C ASN A 88 -14.70 22.88 -8.61
N ALA A 89 -15.67 22.43 -7.81
CA ALA A 89 -15.45 21.97 -6.44
C ALA A 89 -15.14 20.46 -6.33
N THR A 90 -15.09 19.75 -7.46
CA THR A 90 -14.72 18.33 -7.53
C THR A 90 -13.22 18.21 -7.82
N VAL A 91 -12.55 17.27 -7.19
CA VAL A 91 -11.11 17.02 -7.33
C VAL A 91 -10.84 15.60 -7.79
N SER A 92 -9.75 15.42 -8.55
CA SER A 92 -9.20 14.09 -8.80
C SER A 92 -8.26 13.73 -7.68
N ILE A 93 -8.32 12.50 -7.22
CA ILE A 93 -7.40 11.94 -6.21
C ILE A 93 -6.57 10.88 -6.91
N LYS A 94 -5.25 11.08 -6.92
CA LYS A 94 -4.30 10.15 -7.52
C LYS A 94 -3.44 9.51 -6.45
N THR A 95 -3.41 8.20 -6.48
CA THR A 95 -2.40 7.39 -5.81
C THR A 95 -1.61 6.62 -6.88
N GLU A 96 -0.56 5.91 -6.50
CA GLU A 96 0.23 5.13 -7.48
C GLU A 96 -0.53 3.94 -8.07
N LEU A 97 -1.51 3.41 -7.32
CA LEU A 97 -2.27 2.21 -7.69
C LEU A 97 -3.77 2.48 -7.91
N SER A 98 -4.24 3.68 -7.60
CA SER A 98 -5.66 4.01 -7.67
C SER A 98 -5.86 5.44 -8.17
N ASN A 99 -6.92 5.62 -8.95
CA ASN A 99 -7.43 6.92 -9.35
C ASN A 99 -8.90 7.00 -8.96
N GLY A 100 -9.29 8.11 -8.37
CA GLY A 100 -10.67 8.39 -8.01
C GLY A 100 -10.94 9.87 -7.95
N SER A 101 -12.07 10.21 -7.37
CA SER A 101 -12.52 11.58 -7.20
C SER A 101 -12.83 11.88 -5.74
N GLY A 102 -12.94 13.15 -5.42
CA GLY A 102 -13.46 13.70 -4.20
C GLY A 102 -14.10 15.06 -4.47
N PHE A 103 -14.66 15.67 -3.46
CA PHE A 103 -15.16 17.04 -3.58
C PHE A 103 -15.03 17.79 -2.26
N PHE A 104 -14.84 19.10 -2.35
CA PHE A 104 -14.85 19.96 -1.19
C PHE A 104 -16.26 20.07 -0.61
N ILE A 105 -16.41 19.78 0.68
CA ILE A 105 -17.69 19.83 1.40
C ILE A 105 -17.87 21.16 2.13
N ASN A 106 -16.80 21.90 2.36
CA ASN A 106 -16.81 23.24 2.93
C ASN A 106 -15.66 24.09 2.37
N ASN A 107 -15.65 25.39 2.72
CA ASN A 107 -14.62 26.33 2.26
C ASN A 107 -13.28 26.25 3.02
N ASN A 108 -13.13 25.34 3.98
CA ASN A 108 -11.95 25.16 4.82
C ASN A 108 -11.03 24.02 4.31
N GLY A 109 -11.23 23.57 3.06
CA GLY A 109 -10.39 22.59 2.40
C GLY A 109 -10.69 21.13 2.72
N TYR A 110 -11.81 20.80 3.38
CA TYR A 110 -12.20 19.42 3.64
C TYR A 110 -12.77 18.77 2.38
N ILE A 111 -12.28 17.57 2.07
CA ILE A 111 -12.63 16.78 0.89
C ILE A 111 -13.22 15.46 1.34
N ILE A 112 -14.43 15.13 0.88
CA ILE A 112 -15.02 13.81 1.03
C ILE A 112 -14.66 12.96 -0.18
N THR A 113 -14.34 11.68 0.07
CA THR A 113 -14.07 10.66 -0.96
C THR A 113 -14.44 9.28 -0.42
N ASN A 114 -14.26 8.21 -1.24
CA ASN A 114 -14.36 6.85 -0.76
C ASN A 114 -13.07 6.35 -0.08
N LYS A 115 -13.22 5.48 0.91
CA LYS A 115 -12.12 4.80 1.59
C LYS A 115 -11.25 4.00 0.61
N HIS A 116 -11.86 3.25 -0.32
CA HIS A 116 -11.13 2.46 -1.30
C HIS A 116 -10.31 3.32 -2.28
N VAL A 117 -10.64 4.59 -2.51
CA VAL A 117 -9.86 5.51 -3.35
C VAL A 117 -8.50 5.81 -2.72
N ILE A 118 -8.44 5.90 -1.39
CA ILE A 118 -7.21 6.18 -0.65
C ILE A 118 -6.55 4.93 -0.06
N HIS A 119 -7.35 3.90 0.24
CA HIS A 119 -6.89 2.63 0.84
C HIS A 119 -6.57 1.55 -0.19
N GLY A 120 -6.96 1.70 -1.46
CA GLY A 120 -6.68 0.69 -2.49
C GLY A 120 -5.20 0.27 -2.52
N MET A 121 -4.30 1.19 -2.21
CA MET A 121 -2.88 0.91 -2.08
C MET A 121 -2.52 0.18 -0.77
N GLU A 122 -3.16 0.47 0.37
CA GLU A 122 -2.87 -0.20 1.65
C GLU A 122 -3.26 -1.67 1.59
N SER A 123 -4.48 -1.95 1.16
CA SER A 123 -4.96 -3.33 0.98
C SER A 123 -4.13 -4.13 -0.04
N GLU A 124 -3.69 -3.51 -1.13
CA GLU A 124 -2.85 -4.18 -2.13
C GLU A 124 -1.41 -4.40 -1.62
N LEU A 125 -0.87 -3.47 -0.80
CA LEU A 125 0.43 -3.66 -0.17
C LEU A 125 0.38 -4.75 0.91
N GLU A 126 -0.64 -4.78 1.77
CA GLU A 126 -0.83 -5.84 2.76
C GLU A 126 -0.96 -7.23 2.11
N LYS A 127 -1.76 -7.32 1.05
CA LYS A 127 -1.88 -8.57 0.27
C LYS A 127 -0.56 -8.94 -0.41
N GLY A 128 0.16 -7.95 -0.94
CA GLY A 128 1.45 -8.14 -1.55
C GLY A 128 2.49 -8.65 -0.55
N GLU A 129 2.55 -8.03 0.62
CA GLU A 129 3.43 -8.45 1.73
C GLU A 129 3.16 -9.90 2.15
N ALA A 130 1.88 -10.22 2.45
CA ALA A 130 1.49 -11.58 2.80
C ALA A 130 1.78 -12.62 1.68
N ALA A 131 1.72 -12.22 0.41
CA ALA A 131 2.07 -13.10 -0.70
C ALA A 131 3.58 -13.33 -0.80
N PHE A 132 4.38 -12.29 -0.56
CA PHE A 132 5.84 -12.38 -0.54
C PHE A 132 6.35 -13.17 0.66
N ASP A 133 5.73 -13.01 1.84
CA ASP A 133 6.06 -13.80 3.04
C ASP A 133 5.83 -15.29 2.80
N LYS A 134 4.69 -15.67 2.22
CA LYS A 134 4.41 -17.07 1.84
C LYS A 134 5.38 -17.61 0.79
N MET A 135 5.76 -16.77 -0.16
CA MET A 135 6.74 -17.19 -1.18
C MET A 135 8.11 -17.40 -0.55
N LYS A 136 8.49 -16.54 0.39
CA LYS A 136 9.75 -16.67 1.12
C LYS A 136 9.77 -17.94 1.96
N GLU A 137 8.72 -18.20 2.75
CA GLU A 137 8.56 -19.44 3.53
C GLU A 137 8.74 -20.69 2.64
N TYR A 138 8.08 -20.70 1.47
CA TYR A 138 8.24 -21.77 0.50
C TYR A 138 9.70 -21.92 -0.01
N LEU A 139 10.40 -20.80 -0.25
CA LEU A 139 11.80 -20.82 -0.70
C LEU A 139 12.71 -21.34 0.41
N ASP A 140 12.53 -20.91 1.64
CA ASP A 140 13.31 -21.35 2.80
C ASP A 140 13.13 -22.87 3.04
N GLU A 141 11.88 -23.40 2.94
CA GLU A 141 11.60 -24.83 3.02
C GLU A 141 12.25 -25.64 1.87
N MET A 142 12.23 -25.09 0.66
CA MET A 142 12.81 -25.73 -0.51
C MET A 142 14.34 -25.74 -0.45
N GLU A 143 14.96 -24.67 0.03
CA GLU A 143 16.40 -24.57 0.26
C GLU A 143 16.86 -25.65 1.24
N GLN A 144 16.19 -25.77 2.39
CA GLN A 144 16.47 -26.82 3.37
C GLN A 144 16.33 -28.23 2.75
N TYR A 145 15.26 -28.45 1.99
CA TYR A 145 15.08 -29.75 1.30
C TYR A 145 16.23 -30.05 0.33
N LEU A 146 16.69 -29.07 -0.45
CA LEU A 146 17.78 -29.23 -1.40
C LEU A 146 19.10 -29.51 -0.68
N GLU A 147 19.41 -28.85 0.42
CA GLU A 147 20.60 -29.10 1.24
C GLU A 147 20.61 -30.53 1.80
N GLU A 148 19.49 -30.99 2.33
CA GLU A 148 19.36 -32.38 2.86
C GLU A 148 19.53 -33.43 1.75
N GLU A 149 18.94 -33.19 0.58
CA GLU A 149 19.01 -34.11 -0.54
C GLU A 149 20.41 -34.15 -1.18
N GLU A 150 21.08 -32.99 -1.27
CA GLU A 150 22.47 -32.89 -1.74
C GLU A 150 23.42 -33.66 -0.83
N ALA A 151 23.29 -33.51 0.47
CA ALA A 151 24.09 -34.23 1.45
C ALA A 151 23.87 -35.77 1.37
N TRP A 152 22.61 -36.20 1.10
CA TRP A 152 22.33 -37.60 0.87
C TRP A 152 22.96 -38.11 -0.43
N LEU A 153 22.85 -37.36 -1.54
CA LEU A 153 23.42 -37.69 -2.85
C LEU A 153 24.96 -37.82 -2.76
N GLU A 154 25.61 -36.95 -2.00
CA GLU A 154 27.06 -37.00 -1.82
C GLU A 154 27.50 -38.31 -1.12
N LYS A 155 26.87 -38.65 0.02
CA LYS A 155 27.14 -39.89 0.75
C LYS A 155 26.86 -41.14 -0.09
N GLU A 156 25.79 -41.14 -0.87
CA GLU A 156 25.41 -42.24 -1.72
C GLU A 156 26.38 -42.40 -2.89
N ARG A 157 26.91 -41.30 -3.43
CA ARG A 157 27.93 -41.28 -4.46
C ARG A 157 29.23 -41.91 -3.98
N GLU A 158 29.69 -41.58 -2.79
CA GLU A 158 30.86 -42.16 -2.16
C GLU A 158 30.70 -43.67 -2.03
N TRP A 159 29.58 -44.13 -1.40
CA TRP A 159 29.31 -45.57 -1.26
C TRP A 159 29.26 -46.31 -2.61
N LEU A 160 28.61 -45.71 -3.62
CA LEU A 160 28.54 -46.32 -4.95
C LEU A 160 29.91 -46.40 -5.63
N SER A 161 30.80 -45.45 -5.37
CA SER A 161 32.18 -45.48 -5.86
C SER A 161 32.94 -46.64 -5.23
N ASP A 162 32.94 -46.73 -3.92
CA ASP A 162 33.66 -47.76 -3.15
C ASP A 162 33.16 -49.18 -3.51
N ALA A 163 31.84 -49.34 -3.53
CA ALA A 163 31.22 -50.62 -3.90
C ALA A 163 31.53 -51.04 -5.34
N LYS A 164 31.59 -50.10 -6.27
CA LYS A 164 31.98 -50.37 -7.65
C LYS A 164 33.42 -50.84 -7.74
N ASP A 165 34.32 -50.18 -7.04
CA ASP A 165 35.76 -50.53 -7.07
C ASP A 165 36.00 -51.89 -6.46
N GLU A 166 35.34 -52.25 -5.34
CA GLU A 166 35.38 -53.58 -4.72
C GLU A 166 34.85 -54.66 -5.72
N LEU A 167 33.69 -54.47 -6.31
CA LEU A 167 33.11 -55.42 -7.27
C LEU A 167 34.00 -55.61 -8.50
N ASN A 168 34.60 -54.51 -9.03
CA ASN A 168 35.52 -54.55 -10.15
C ASN A 168 36.79 -55.34 -9.82
N GLU A 169 37.38 -55.12 -8.64
CA GLU A 169 38.59 -55.81 -8.20
C GLU A 169 38.33 -57.29 -8.06
N VAL A 170 37.25 -57.69 -7.38
CA VAL A 170 36.88 -59.11 -7.27
C VAL A 170 36.64 -59.72 -8.63
N SER A 171 35.95 -59.05 -9.55
CA SER A 171 35.73 -59.52 -10.91
C SER A 171 37.06 -59.72 -11.69
N ARG A 172 38.02 -58.79 -11.51
CA ARG A 172 39.37 -58.86 -12.08
C ARG A 172 40.12 -60.10 -11.59
N LEU A 173 40.18 -60.28 -10.22
CA LEU A 173 40.86 -61.38 -9.58
C LEU A 173 40.30 -62.75 -9.97
N VAL A 174 38.98 -62.87 -10.12
CA VAL A 174 38.34 -64.11 -10.57
C VAL A 174 38.62 -64.39 -12.04
N LYS A 175 38.58 -63.37 -12.90
CA LYS A 175 38.87 -63.53 -14.33
C LYS A 175 40.33 -63.88 -14.63
N SER A 176 41.26 -63.37 -13.80
CA SER A 176 42.70 -63.68 -13.98
C SER A 176 43.12 -65.03 -13.33
N ASN A 177 42.17 -65.78 -12.76
CA ASN A 177 42.42 -66.99 -11.97
C ASN A 177 43.29 -66.78 -10.74
N GLU A 178 43.51 -65.55 -10.31
CA GLU A 178 44.23 -65.17 -9.10
C GLU A 178 43.43 -65.49 -7.81
N LYS A 179 42.10 -65.54 -7.95
CA LYS A 179 41.19 -65.86 -6.85
C LYS A 179 40.08 -66.82 -7.30
N ARG A 180 39.87 -67.91 -6.53
CA ARG A 180 38.68 -68.78 -6.66
C ARG A 180 37.75 -68.49 -5.49
N LEU A 181 36.48 -68.14 -5.78
CA LEU A 181 35.47 -67.92 -4.77
C LEU A 181 34.86 -69.25 -4.31
N SER A 182 34.68 -69.38 -3.01
CA SER A 182 33.78 -70.40 -2.44
C SER A 182 32.33 -70.07 -2.80
N VAL A 183 31.45 -71.07 -2.74
CA VAL A 183 29.99 -70.84 -2.96
C VAL A 183 29.41 -69.75 -2.05
N ARG A 184 29.89 -69.68 -0.83
CA ARG A 184 29.46 -68.65 0.14
C ARG A 184 29.91 -67.25 -0.27
N GLU A 185 31.16 -67.10 -0.70
CA GLU A 185 31.68 -65.81 -1.20
C GLU A 185 30.99 -65.39 -2.52
N ALA A 186 30.77 -66.35 -3.44
CA ALA A 186 30.03 -66.06 -4.67
C ALA A 186 28.61 -65.57 -4.39
N ASN A 187 27.89 -66.19 -3.45
CA ASN A 187 26.56 -65.73 -3.01
C ASN A 187 26.61 -64.33 -2.37
N TYR A 188 27.63 -64.07 -1.54
CA TYR A 188 27.84 -62.76 -0.94
C TYR A 188 28.02 -61.65 -2.04
N TYR A 189 28.96 -61.86 -2.96
CA TYR A 189 29.22 -60.86 -4.01
C TYR A 189 28.06 -60.70 -4.98
N ASN A 190 27.28 -61.76 -5.26
CA ASN A 190 26.05 -61.62 -6.05
C ASN A 190 24.98 -60.78 -5.34
N ALA A 191 24.80 -60.98 -4.06
CA ALA A 191 23.90 -60.17 -3.23
C ALA A 191 24.36 -58.71 -3.16
N TYR A 192 25.66 -58.48 -2.98
CA TYR A 192 26.28 -57.16 -2.93
C TYR A 192 26.16 -56.45 -4.29
N ALA A 193 26.39 -57.12 -5.40
CA ALA A 193 26.18 -56.57 -6.75
C ALA A 193 24.68 -56.19 -6.99
N SER A 194 23.75 -57.01 -6.49
CA SER A 194 22.33 -56.72 -6.56
C SER A 194 21.97 -55.45 -5.74
N GLN A 195 22.54 -55.33 -4.51
CA GLN A 195 22.37 -54.14 -3.67
C GLN A 195 22.95 -52.90 -4.37
N TYR A 196 24.17 -53.00 -4.93
CA TYR A 196 24.80 -51.92 -5.69
C TYR A 196 23.89 -51.45 -6.82
N ASN A 197 23.37 -52.36 -7.64
CA ASN A 197 22.51 -52.02 -8.77
C ASN A 197 21.21 -51.35 -8.32
N ALA A 198 20.57 -51.83 -7.25
CA ALA A 198 19.35 -51.23 -6.69
C ALA A 198 19.60 -49.81 -6.16
N ARG A 199 20.68 -49.61 -5.39
CA ARG A 199 21.07 -48.29 -4.85
C ARG A 199 21.45 -47.33 -5.99
N LYS A 200 22.19 -47.79 -6.96
CA LYS A 200 22.54 -46.99 -8.16
C LYS A 200 21.29 -46.51 -8.91
N ALA A 201 20.33 -47.40 -9.13
CA ALA A 201 19.07 -47.03 -9.79
C ALA A 201 18.30 -45.97 -8.98
N ASN A 202 18.27 -46.11 -7.65
CA ASN A 202 17.65 -45.11 -6.75
C ASN A 202 18.40 -43.77 -6.78
N PHE A 203 19.72 -43.79 -6.73
CA PHE A 203 20.59 -42.62 -6.82
C PHE A 203 20.31 -41.82 -8.11
N ILE A 204 20.28 -42.50 -9.28
CA ILE A 204 20.02 -41.83 -10.56
C ILE A 204 18.64 -41.16 -10.57
N ARG A 205 17.62 -41.83 -10.05
CA ARG A 205 16.26 -41.29 -9.98
C ARG A 205 16.19 -40.06 -9.06
N ARG A 206 16.78 -40.17 -7.84
CA ARG A 206 16.80 -39.04 -6.87
C ARG A 206 17.63 -37.87 -7.39
N GLN A 207 18.77 -38.13 -8.03
CA GLN A 207 19.58 -37.07 -8.63
C GLN A 207 18.84 -36.32 -9.74
N ALA A 208 18.06 -37.04 -10.56
CA ALA A 208 17.24 -36.38 -11.58
C ALA A 208 16.13 -35.52 -10.96
N TYR A 209 15.51 -36.00 -9.87
CA TYR A 209 14.49 -35.24 -9.14
C TYR A 209 15.08 -34.01 -8.42
N TYR A 210 16.25 -34.15 -7.80
CA TYR A 210 17.00 -33.05 -7.20
C TYR A 210 17.25 -31.94 -8.24
N LYS A 211 17.79 -32.25 -9.39
CA LYS A 211 18.06 -31.27 -10.44
C LYS A 211 16.80 -30.55 -10.92
N HIS A 212 15.67 -31.25 -10.98
CA HIS A 212 14.40 -30.64 -11.33
C HIS A 212 13.94 -29.65 -10.26
N LYS A 213 14.05 -30.02 -8.97
CA LYS A 213 13.70 -29.17 -7.83
C LYS A 213 14.62 -27.98 -7.68
N GLU A 214 15.91 -28.16 -7.90
CA GLU A 214 16.91 -27.09 -7.92
C GLU A 214 16.58 -26.05 -9.01
N ALA A 215 16.24 -26.50 -10.22
CA ALA A 215 15.83 -25.60 -11.29
C ALA A 215 14.53 -24.84 -10.97
N GLU A 216 13.55 -25.51 -10.35
CA GLU A 216 12.30 -24.88 -9.88
C GLU A 216 12.58 -23.81 -8.79
N TYR A 217 13.46 -24.12 -7.84
CA TYR A 217 13.88 -23.20 -6.80
C TYR A 217 14.53 -21.94 -7.38
N LEU A 218 15.52 -22.09 -8.25
CA LEU A 218 16.24 -20.97 -8.86
C LEU A 218 15.32 -20.05 -9.70
N GLU A 219 14.33 -20.62 -10.39
CA GLU A 219 13.35 -19.84 -11.12
C GLU A 219 12.48 -19.01 -10.19
N LYS A 220 11.98 -19.63 -9.10
CA LYS A 220 11.13 -18.94 -8.12
C LYS A 220 11.89 -17.91 -7.30
N GLU A 221 13.12 -18.19 -6.89
CA GLU A 221 14.01 -17.25 -6.21
C GLU A 221 14.25 -16.00 -7.07
N LYS A 222 14.61 -16.18 -8.34
CA LYS A 222 14.80 -15.09 -9.29
C LYS A 222 13.53 -14.26 -9.51
N TYR A 223 12.36 -14.94 -9.52
CA TYR A 223 11.07 -14.25 -9.58
C TYR A 223 10.85 -13.44 -8.32
N TYR A 224 11.06 -14.02 -7.13
CA TYR A 224 10.93 -13.35 -5.83
C TYR A 224 11.80 -12.11 -5.77
N ASP A 225 13.08 -12.20 -6.00
CA ASP A 225 14.03 -11.09 -5.93
C ASP A 225 13.63 -9.92 -6.84
N LYS A 226 13.30 -10.24 -8.09
CA LYS A 226 12.89 -9.24 -9.07
C LYS A 226 11.64 -8.48 -8.65
N HIS A 227 10.64 -9.18 -8.13
CA HIS A 227 9.33 -8.59 -7.80
C HIS A 227 9.31 -7.97 -6.41
N TYR A 228 9.96 -8.61 -5.43
CA TYR A 228 10.11 -8.08 -4.08
C TYR A 228 10.87 -6.74 -4.05
N LYS A 229 11.92 -6.60 -4.86
CA LYS A 229 12.66 -5.34 -5.00
C LYS A 229 11.79 -4.19 -5.54
N LYS A 230 10.84 -4.48 -6.41
CA LYS A 230 9.86 -3.48 -6.88
C LYS A 230 8.84 -3.16 -5.81
N PHE A 231 8.33 -4.19 -5.16
CA PHE A 231 7.34 -4.10 -4.09
C PHE A 231 7.89 -3.30 -2.90
N SER A 232 9.08 -3.62 -2.39
CA SER A 232 9.71 -2.92 -1.26
C SER A 232 9.98 -1.45 -1.54
N LYS A 233 10.37 -1.09 -2.77
CA LYS A 233 10.49 0.32 -3.19
C LYS A 233 9.16 1.04 -3.17
N LEU A 234 8.07 0.39 -3.60
CA LEU A 234 6.73 0.96 -3.58
C LEU A 234 6.23 1.15 -2.14
N ALA A 235 6.43 0.15 -1.27
CA ALA A 235 6.09 0.21 0.15
C ALA A 235 6.87 1.31 0.89
N TYR A 236 8.17 1.42 0.64
CA TYR A 236 9.01 2.49 1.20
C TYR A 236 8.56 3.89 0.74
N LYS A 237 8.28 4.06 -0.55
CA LYS A 237 7.80 5.33 -1.11
C LYS A 237 6.47 5.74 -0.50
N LYS A 238 5.57 4.78 -0.23
CA LYS A 238 4.32 5.04 0.47
C LYS A 238 4.54 5.47 1.92
N SER A 239 5.39 4.79 2.68
CA SER A 239 5.65 5.12 4.08
C SER A 239 6.23 6.53 4.26
N SER A 240 6.92 7.05 3.23
CA SER A 240 7.47 8.41 3.19
C SER A 240 6.49 9.47 2.67
N GLN A 241 5.37 9.08 2.07
CA GLN A 241 4.39 10.00 1.48
C GLN A 241 3.44 10.54 2.55
N LYS A 242 3.58 11.82 2.89
CA LYS A 242 2.79 12.51 3.93
C LYS A 242 1.38 12.94 3.49
N GLY A 243 0.82 12.42 2.40
CA GLY A 243 -0.52 12.81 1.96
C GLY A 243 -0.90 12.30 0.57
N PHE A 244 -2.08 12.70 0.10
CA PHE A 244 -2.66 12.27 -1.16
C PHE A 244 -2.58 13.38 -2.19
N LYS A 245 -2.14 13.07 -3.40
CA LYS A 245 -2.11 14.02 -4.51
C LYS A 245 -3.54 14.26 -5.00
N ILE A 246 -3.98 15.50 -4.89
CA ILE A 246 -5.25 15.96 -5.46
C ILE A 246 -4.99 16.92 -6.61
N ILE A 247 -5.86 16.89 -7.61
CA ILE A 247 -5.78 17.73 -8.81
C ILE A 247 -7.11 18.44 -8.96
N LEU A 248 -7.06 19.77 -8.99
CA LEU A 248 -8.22 20.62 -9.20
C LEU A 248 -8.69 20.62 -10.67
N ALA A 249 -9.84 21.20 -10.92
CA ALA A 249 -10.41 21.33 -12.28
C ALA A 249 -9.50 22.09 -13.27
N ASP A 250 -8.70 23.05 -12.79
CA ASP A 250 -7.72 23.80 -13.57
C ASP A 250 -6.35 23.12 -13.68
N ARG A 251 -6.24 21.85 -13.23
CA ARG A 251 -5.03 21.02 -13.17
C ARG A 251 -4.00 21.46 -12.12
N THR A 252 -4.31 22.38 -11.23
CA THR A 252 -3.44 22.72 -10.11
C THR A 252 -3.38 21.53 -9.15
N GLU A 253 -2.17 21.19 -8.70
CA GLU A 253 -1.91 20.02 -7.85
C GLU A 253 -1.64 20.42 -6.40
N PHE A 254 -2.18 19.65 -5.45
CA PHE A 254 -1.97 19.80 -4.01
C PHE A 254 -1.72 18.45 -3.36
N ILE A 255 -1.19 18.49 -2.15
CA ILE A 255 -1.13 17.32 -1.27
C ILE A 255 -2.16 17.52 -0.16
N ALA A 256 -3.12 16.61 -0.09
CA ALA A 256 -4.12 16.59 0.97
C ALA A 256 -3.69 15.63 2.09
N GLU A 257 -3.91 16.04 3.32
CA GLU A 257 -3.71 15.21 4.51
C GLU A 257 -4.93 14.31 4.73
N LYS A 258 -4.70 13.10 5.26
CA LYS A 258 -5.76 12.23 5.78
C LYS A 258 -6.24 12.76 7.13
N VAL A 259 -7.53 13.06 7.25
CA VAL A 259 -8.16 13.52 8.49
C VAL A 259 -8.83 12.37 9.22
N ALA A 260 -9.70 11.62 8.52
CA ALA A 260 -10.44 10.50 9.09
C ALA A 260 -10.79 9.46 8.02
N ILE A 261 -11.05 8.24 8.48
CA ILE A 261 -11.56 7.13 7.69
C ILE A 261 -12.70 6.50 8.47
N SER A 262 -13.80 6.18 7.79
CA SER A 262 -14.90 5.48 8.41
C SER A 262 -14.59 3.99 8.57
N ASP A 263 -14.91 3.44 9.73
CA ASP A 263 -14.87 2.00 9.96
C ASP A 263 -16.09 1.27 9.38
N GLN A 264 -17.23 1.96 9.33
CA GLN A 264 -18.52 1.37 8.92
C GLN A 264 -18.83 1.53 7.43
N TYR A 265 -18.34 2.64 6.82
CA TYR A 265 -18.69 3.02 5.46
C TYR A 265 -17.45 3.11 4.57
N ASP A 266 -17.66 3.01 3.27
CA ASP A 266 -16.62 3.26 2.28
C ASP A 266 -16.40 4.77 2.09
N LEU A 267 -16.00 5.47 3.18
CA LEU A 267 -15.84 6.92 3.26
C LEU A 267 -14.49 7.30 3.86
N ALA A 268 -13.92 8.39 3.37
CA ALA A 268 -12.74 9.03 3.92
C ALA A 268 -12.85 10.55 3.83
N LEU A 269 -12.21 11.23 4.78
CA LEU A 269 -12.11 12.68 4.86
C LEU A 269 -10.64 13.10 4.72
N LEU A 270 -10.37 13.94 3.73
CA LEU A 270 -9.06 14.55 3.50
C LEU A 270 -9.14 16.06 3.72
N ARG A 271 -7.99 16.74 3.79
CA ARG A 271 -7.93 18.20 3.93
C ARG A 271 -6.70 18.80 3.25
N ILE A 272 -6.89 19.94 2.59
CA ILE A 272 -5.82 20.89 2.28
C ILE A 272 -5.93 22.07 3.23
N ARG A 273 -4.80 22.55 3.77
CA ARG A 273 -4.77 23.66 4.73
C ARG A 273 -4.28 24.95 4.07
N GLY A 274 -4.74 26.11 4.59
CA GLY A 274 -4.26 27.42 4.15
C GLY A 274 -4.93 27.95 2.88
N TYR A 275 -6.07 27.35 2.48
CA TYR A 275 -6.82 27.74 1.29
C TYR A 275 -8.29 27.92 1.60
N LYS A 276 -8.92 28.95 0.98
CA LYS A 276 -10.37 29.04 0.84
C LYS A 276 -10.74 28.29 -0.44
N THR A 277 -11.61 27.31 -0.32
CA THR A 277 -11.95 26.39 -1.42
C THR A 277 -13.38 26.59 -1.92
N PRO A 278 -13.64 26.36 -3.23
CA PRO A 278 -15.01 26.14 -3.68
C PRO A 278 -15.56 24.90 -2.97
N PHE A 279 -16.85 24.79 -2.78
CA PHE A 279 -17.46 23.62 -2.14
C PHE A 279 -18.85 23.33 -2.64
N ILE A 280 -19.30 22.10 -2.46
CA ILE A 280 -20.64 21.63 -2.82
C ILE A 280 -21.47 21.58 -1.53
N LYS A 281 -22.54 22.38 -1.48
CA LYS A 281 -23.48 22.35 -0.36
C LYS A 281 -24.23 21.00 -0.34
N PRO A 282 -24.42 20.38 0.81
CA PRO A 282 -25.26 19.20 0.91
C PRO A 282 -26.72 19.54 0.62
N ALA A 283 -27.44 18.60 0.03
CA ALA A 283 -28.90 18.61 -0.09
C ALA A 283 -29.51 17.76 1.01
N LYS A 284 -30.67 18.11 1.49
CA LYS A 284 -31.44 17.19 2.32
C LYS A 284 -32.07 16.12 1.41
N ILE A 285 -32.03 14.86 1.82
CA ILE A 285 -32.53 13.76 1.01
C ILE A 285 -34.04 13.89 0.71
N GLN A 286 -34.77 14.59 1.56
CA GLN A 286 -36.20 14.87 1.35
C GLN A 286 -36.45 15.90 0.23
N GLU A 287 -35.42 16.58 -0.27
CA GLU A 287 -35.53 17.53 -1.38
C GLU A 287 -35.51 16.86 -2.75
N ILE A 288 -35.36 15.54 -2.83
CA ILE A 288 -35.36 14.79 -4.11
C ILE A 288 -36.50 13.77 -4.15
N ALA A 289 -37.17 13.72 -5.30
CA ALA A 289 -38.25 12.80 -5.58
C ALA A 289 -37.87 11.79 -6.65
N LEU A 290 -38.53 10.62 -6.69
CA LEU A 290 -38.32 9.63 -7.75
C LEU A 290 -38.48 10.28 -9.13
N GLY A 291 -37.50 10.02 -10.00
CA GLY A 291 -37.43 10.62 -11.33
C GLY A 291 -36.71 11.95 -11.41
N ASP A 292 -36.35 12.59 -10.29
CA ASP A 292 -35.57 13.83 -10.32
C ASP A 292 -34.19 13.62 -10.96
N PRO A 293 -33.71 14.58 -11.77
CA PRO A 293 -32.42 14.47 -12.43
C PRO A 293 -31.26 14.53 -11.41
N LEU A 294 -30.35 13.58 -11.56
CA LEU A 294 -29.10 13.51 -10.81
C LEU A 294 -27.90 13.49 -11.76
N TYR A 295 -26.79 14.04 -11.29
CA TYR A 295 -25.56 14.13 -12.03
C TYR A 295 -24.41 13.56 -11.20
N ALA A 296 -23.73 12.54 -11.73
CA ALA A 296 -22.49 12.03 -11.13
C ALA A 296 -21.30 12.75 -11.75
N ILE A 297 -20.48 13.36 -10.91
CA ILE A 297 -19.28 14.09 -11.32
C ILE A 297 -18.05 13.32 -10.88
N GLY A 298 -17.03 13.26 -11.75
CA GLY A 298 -15.75 12.65 -11.45
C GLY A 298 -14.74 12.86 -12.56
N ASN A 299 -13.58 12.22 -12.42
CA ASN A 299 -12.52 12.29 -13.42
C ASN A 299 -12.12 10.87 -13.88
N PRO A 300 -12.94 10.21 -14.73
CA PRO A 300 -12.61 8.89 -15.23
C PRO A 300 -11.37 8.97 -16.14
N LEU A 301 -10.40 8.07 -15.89
CA LEU A 301 -9.23 7.85 -16.75
C LEU A 301 -8.35 9.10 -17.00
N SER A 302 -8.32 10.07 -16.08
CA SER A 302 -7.59 11.35 -16.26
C SER A 302 -8.11 12.24 -17.40
N PHE A 303 -9.28 11.95 -17.95
CA PHE A 303 -10.00 12.87 -18.84
C PHE A 303 -10.69 13.96 -18.00
N ASN A 304 -10.53 15.23 -18.39
CA ASN A 304 -11.09 16.41 -17.73
C ASN A 304 -12.49 16.13 -17.16
N HIS A 305 -12.66 16.29 -15.85
CA HIS A 305 -13.89 16.13 -15.05
C HIS A 305 -15.14 15.88 -15.88
N SER A 306 -15.58 14.62 -15.96
CA SER A 306 -16.78 14.25 -16.71
C SER A 306 -18.02 14.32 -15.83
N VAL A 307 -19.15 14.63 -16.46
CA VAL A 307 -20.47 14.62 -15.85
C VAL A 307 -21.32 13.60 -16.57
N THR A 308 -21.89 12.67 -15.82
CA THR A 308 -22.91 11.74 -16.35
C THR A 308 -24.25 12.05 -15.71
N SER A 309 -25.33 11.99 -16.49
CA SER A 309 -26.68 12.30 -16.03
C SER A 309 -27.55 11.05 -15.91
N GLY A 310 -28.46 11.09 -14.99
CA GLY A 310 -29.47 10.07 -14.75
C GLY A 310 -30.58 10.62 -13.87
N ILE A 311 -31.33 9.73 -13.23
CA ILE A 311 -32.44 10.09 -12.34
C ILE A 311 -32.26 9.44 -10.97
N PHE A 312 -32.92 9.99 -9.97
CA PHE A 312 -33.10 9.32 -8.69
C PHE A 312 -34.08 8.15 -8.87
N SER A 313 -33.57 6.93 -8.80
CA SER A 313 -34.34 5.69 -8.98
C SER A 313 -34.87 5.10 -7.67
N GLY A 314 -34.37 5.59 -6.54
CA GLY A 314 -34.81 5.12 -5.21
C GLY A 314 -33.71 5.21 -4.14
N ARG A 315 -34.08 4.77 -2.95
CA ARG A 315 -33.19 4.67 -1.80
C ARG A 315 -33.23 3.26 -1.24
N ARG A 316 -32.08 2.74 -0.89
CA ARG A 316 -31.95 1.47 -0.17
C ARG A 316 -30.99 1.67 0.99
N ASP A 317 -31.52 1.62 2.22
CA ASP A 317 -30.75 1.92 3.45
C ASP A 317 -30.03 3.28 3.36
N ASN A 318 -28.71 3.25 3.44
CA ASN A 318 -27.84 4.43 3.35
C ASN A 318 -27.36 4.74 1.91
N MET A 319 -27.93 4.07 0.91
CA MET A 319 -27.53 4.20 -0.49
C MET A 319 -28.62 4.89 -1.32
N ILE A 320 -28.18 5.77 -2.21
CA ILE A 320 -28.98 6.38 -3.26
C ILE A 320 -28.78 5.58 -4.53
N GLN A 321 -29.88 5.19 -5.16
CA GLN A 321 -29.90 4.48 -6.43
C GLN A 321 -30.15 5.46 -7.58
N THR A 322 -29.37 5.32 -8.64
CA THR A 322 -29.47 6.14 -9.85
C THR A 322 -29.08 5.31 -11.07
N ASN A 323 -29.54 5.72 -12.24
CA ASN A 323 -29.04 5.21 -13.53
C ASN A 323 -27.99 6.13 -14.17
N ALA A 324 -27.56 7.21 -13.47
CA ALA A 324 -26.38 7.96 -13.87
C ALA A 324 -25.16 7.02 -13.85
N GLN A 325 -24.44 6.93 -14.95
CA GLN A 325 -23.32 6.01 -15.09
C GLN A 325 -22.17 6.40 -14.14
N VAL A 326 -21.85 5.49 -13.20
CA VAL A 326 -20.68 5.59 -12.34
C VAL A 326 -19.60 4.64 -12.85
N SER A 327 -18.54 5.20 -13.42
CA SER A 327 -17.39 4.47 -13.98
C SER A 327 -16.18 4.53 -13.03
N PRO A 328 -15.18 3.65 -13.22
CA PRO A 328 -13.90 3.79 -12.52
C PRO A 328 -13.34 5.20 -12.73
N GLY A 329 -12.98 5.88 -11.61
CA GLY A 329 -12.58 7.30 -11.60
C GLY A 329 -13.67 8.27 -11.11
N ASN A 330 -14.96 7.94 -11.21
CA ASN A 330 -16.03 8.71 -10.59
C ASN A 330 -16.24 8.38 -9.10
N SER A 331 -15.72 7.24 -8.64
CA SER A 331 -15.80 6.83 -7.24
C SER A 331 -15.22 7.90 -6.31
N GLY A 332 -15.93 8.21 -5.23
CA GLY A 332 -15.59 9.27 -4.28
C GLY A 332 -16.03 10.68 -4.71
N GLY A 333 -16.38 10.87 -5.98
CA GLY A 333 -16.93 12.13 -6.48
C GLY A 333 -18.39 12.33 -6.05
N PRO A 334 -18.94 13.57 -6.21
CA PRO A 334 -20.28 13.87 -5.79
C PRO A 334 -21.33 13.31 -6.76
N LEU A 335 -22.45 12.83 -6.21
CA LEU A 335 -23.74 12.76 -6.89
C LEU A 335 -24.51 14.00 -6.50
N ILE A 336 -24.91 14.84 -7.45
CA ILE A 336 -25.58 16.11 -7.21
C ILE A 336 -26.99 16.16 -7.85
N ASN A 337 -27.85 17.00 -7.30
CA ASN A 337 -29.14 17.33 -7.89
C ASN A 337 -29.02 18.49 -8.92
N LYS A 338 -30.11 18.86 -9.59
CA LYS A 338 -30.19 19.96 -10.56
C LYS A 338 -29.76 21.32 -10.00
N ASN A 339 -29.80 21.51 -8.68
CA ASN A 339 -29.38 22.72 -8.00
C ASN A 339 -27.88 22.75 -7.64
N GLY A 340 -27.11 21.73 -8.09
CA GLY A 340 -25.68 21.62 -7.79
C GLY A 340 -25.38 21.23 -6.34
N ARG A 341 -26.36 20.70 -5.59
CA ARG A 341 -26.18 20.26 -4.20
C ARG A 341 -25.87 18.77 -4.13
N ALA A 342 -24.94 18.35 -3.30
CA ALA A 342 -24.57 16.97 -3.12
C ALA A 342 -25.69 16.19 -2.42
N VAL A 343 -26.16 15.12 -3.05
CA VAL A 343 -27.10 14.15 -2.50
C VAL A 343 -26.39 12.88 -2.03
N GLY A 344 -25.19 12.58 -2.60
CA GLY A 344 -24.43 11.39 -2.24
C GLY A 344 -23.00 11.41 -2.75
N ILE A 345 -22.26 10.37 -2.39
CA ILE A 345 -20.88 10.10 -2.80
C ILE A 345 -20.92 8.87 -3.72
N ASN A 346 -20.54 9.04 -4.99
CA ASN A 346 -20.51 7.96 -5.97
C ASN A 346 -19.65 6.81 -5.47
N THR A 347 -20.18 5.58 -5.46
CA THR A 347 -19.40 4.41 -5.11
C THR A 347 -19.74 3.24 -6.03
N LYS A 348 -18.71 2.50 -6.45
CA LYS A 348 -18.90 1.27 -7.22
C LYS A 348 -19.17 0.13 -6.26
N LYS A 349 -20.42 -0.09 -5.89
CA LYS A 349 -20.78 -1.32 -5.23
C LYS A 349 -21.11 -2.37 -6.30
N ILE A 350 -20.32 -3.43 -6.37
CA ILE A 350 -20.63 -4.61 -7.18
C ILE A 350 -21.83 -5.27 -6.51
N VAL A 351 -23.02 -4.98 -6.99
CA VAL A 351 -24.22 -5.73 -6.68
C VAL A 351 -24.54 -6.54 -7.91
N HIS A 352 -24.25 -7.83 -7.90
CA HIS A 352 -24.51 -8.85 -8.91
C HIS A 352 -24.25 -8.43 -10.37
N GLN A 353 -23.46 -9.23 -11.08
CA GLN A 353 -23.02 -9.06 -12.48
C GLN A 353 -24.13 -9.04 -13.54
N SER A 354 -25.41 -9.03 -13.15
CA SER A 354 -26.54 -9.23 -14.05
C SER A 354 -27.50 -8.03 -14.20
N VAL A 355 -27.22 -6.87 -13.57
CA VAL A 355 -28.09 -5.68 -13.68
C VAL A 355 -27.30 -4.51 -14.26
N GLU A 356 -27.39 -4.34 -15.57
CA GLU A 356 -26.85 -3.16 -16.27
C GLU A 356 -27.70 -1.91 -15.95
N GLY A 357 -27.04 -0.75 -15.86
CA GLY A 357 -27.73 0.55 -15.69
C GLY A 357 -28.07 0.93 -14.26
N LEU A 358 -27.56 0.21 -13.25
CA LEU A 358 -27.79 0.53 -11.84
C LEU A 358 -26.52 0.97 -11.15
N SER A 359 -26.50 2.22 -10.71
CA SER A 359 -25.39 2.83 -9.96
C SER A 359 -25.85 3.22 -8.56
N PHE A 360 -24.88 3.29 -7.64
CA PHE A 360 -25.14 3.63 -6.25
C PHE A 360 -24.22 4.74 -5.76
N ALA A 361 -24.74 5.54 -4.84
CA ALA A 361 -23.98 6.52 -4.07
C ALA A 361 -24.30 6.39 -2.58
N ILE A 362 -23.33 6.56 -1.71
CA ILE A 362 -23.57 6.67 -0.27
C ILE A 362 -24.26 8.02 -0.02
N SER A 363 -25.38 8.03 0.74
CA SER A 363 -26.09 9.27 1.04
C SER A 363 -25.18 10.31 1.70
N ILE A 364 -25.32 11.58 1.32
CA ILE A 364 -24.53 12.67 1.90
C ILE A 364 -24.76 12.81 3.41
N ASP A 365 -25.98 12.53 3.89
CA ASP A 365 -26.33 12.57 5.33
C ASP A 365 -25.48 11.60 6.14
N VAL A 366 -25.14 10.43 5.57
CA VAL A 366 -24.26 9.45 6.21
C VAL A 366 -22.87 10.02 6.38
N ALA A 367 -22.29 10.63 5.35
CA ALA A 367 -20.97 11.21 5.40
C ALA A 367 -20.89 12.40 6.37
N LEU A 368 -21.91 13.24 6.39
CA LEU A 368 -21.98 14.38 7.33
C LEU A 368 -22.08 13.90 8.77
N LYS A 369 -22.88 12.87 9.04
CA LYS A 369 -22.98 12.27 10.37
C LYS A 369 -21.68 11.64 10.81
N GLU A 370 -21.03 10.86 9.93
CA GLU A 370 -19.79 10.15 10.20
C GLU A 370 -18.64 11.12 10.55
N PHE A 371 -18.56 12.24 9.83
CA PHE A 371 -17.47 13.21 9.98
C PHE A 371 -17.89 14.50 10.75
N ASN A 372 -19.00 14.47 11.47
CA ASN A 372 -19.53 15.64 12.18
C ASN A 372 -18.51 16.30 13.13
N SER A 373 -17.73 15.49 13.85
CA SER A 373 -16.70 15.97 14.78
C SER A 373 -15.59 16.81 14.12
N TYR A 374 -15.37 16.63 12.81
CA TYR A 374 -14.36 17.37 12.04
C TYR A 374 -14.94 18.54 11.25
N LEU A 375 -16.19 18.42 10.80
CA LEU A 375 -16.82 19.42 9.92
C LEU A 375 -17.50 20.55 10.70
N GLY A 376 -17.80 20.34 12.00
CA GLY A 376 -18.63 21.23 12.82
C GLY A 376 -20.11 21.12 12.45
N GLU A 377 -20.98 21.69 13.28
CA GLU A 377 -22.40 21.84 12.95
C GLU A 377 -22.53 22.78 11.73
N GLN A 378 -23.08 22.27 10.63
CA GLN A 378 -23.38 23.02 9.39
C GLN A 378 -24.83 23.45 9.34
#